data_fd4f71616dc6a7dbe8b6399891a6a2e3
#
_entry.id   fd4f71616dc6a7dbe8b6399891a6a2e3
#
_cell.length_a   1.000
_cell.length_b   1.000
_cell.length_c   1.000
_cell.angle_alpha   90.00
_cell.angle_beta   90.00
_cell.angle_gamma   90.00
#
_symmetry.space_group_name_H-M   'P 1'
#
loop_
_entity.id
_entity.type
_entity.pdbx_description
1 polymer ?
#
loop_
_entity_poly.entity_id
_entity_poly.type
_entity_poly.pdbx_seq_one_letter_code
_entity_poly.pdbx_strand_id
1 'polypeptide(L)'
;MDRPRRSALILAVSLALLASRAAAQTEEANNLLGQAGPGVIAVIAYGPDKAEILKGSALALSEDVVVTAYHVVSRAADAEGLNIKGKKVKIEGLIGADKAHDIALLKLKGKVQALPIGSVDGLTPGARLFALGSNESGQVVIAEGTFRRVIDAGAAGKLLEVSIPVPEPFRGGPLLDINGQLVGMLLVLDRGFKVGVPVASLVSVTRAPKAAEFKSQAPEDYFETIEGNLFAGRAALAFDEQMTARLHMEKIVKLDPANLAGHLQLAQIYTQQRDYTAAAASYRKVTQLDPSRGEAFYGLGQILMKQTQYKDAAEAFEKAAAQGQSGPEVQLELGAAFEAQQDWAKAAAAYERAAAAAPPEAAAAAKHRLGVCRTNLGEYDQAVAALLEAQQGLPKDLKVREALADAYAKAGQLENAEAVYFAMAELNPNEAKNYYRQLYQTATAAGRHDRAVPPLKRIIELDPKNETNFYYLGMAYFNHQKYDEAVAAFRDSLALKPDYEYAWYQIGSSYFQAKKFKEAAEAYKKYVEIKPDDASGWMSIGVSYLQAKNFEAAIEPLKKCTELKPNDGVALANLAIAYINLKDTYSAKEIYNKLLTIDPAQAEKLKKYIR
;
A
#
# COMPACT_ATOMS: atom_id res chain seq x y z
N MET A 1 -55.20 -23.94 11.67
CA MET A 1 -55.49 -22.52 12.04
C MET A 1 -54.83 -22.11 13.36
N ASP A 2 -53.51 -22.37 13.61
CA ASP A 2 -52.90 -22.10 14.94
C ASP A 2 -51.49 -21.42 14.91
N ARG A 3 -50.99 -21.00 13.75
CA ARG A 3 -49.69 -20.28 13.67
C ARG A 3 -49.74 -18.81 14.06
N PRO A 4 -50.79 -17.98 13.78
CA PRO A 4 -50.75 -16.56 14.12
C PRO A 4 -50.88 -16.27 15.63
N ARG A 5 -51.55 -17.14 16.41
CA ARG A 5 -51.72 -16.94 17.86
C ARG A 5 -50.43 -17.18 18.66
N ARG A 6 -49.58 -18.13 18.24
CA ARG A 6 -48.27 -18.37 18.90
C ARG A 6 -47.28 -17.23 18.67
N SER A 7 -47.23 -16.67 17.48
CA SER A 7 -46.34 -15.54 17.17
C SER A 7 -46.75 -14.26 17.92
N ALA A 8 -48.03 -13.98 18.04
CA ALA A 8 -48.54 -12.86 18.81
C ALA A 8 -48.28 -13.00 20.33
N LEU A 9 -48.35 -14.22 20.87
CA LEU A 9 -48.07 -14.49 22.27
C LEU A 9 -46.57 -14.35 22.57
N ILE A 10 -45.67 -14.81 21.67
CA ILE A 10 -44.23 -14.65 21.83
C ILE A 10 -43.85 -13.17 21.75
N LEU A 11 -44.43 -12.41 20.85
CA LEU A 11 -44.19 -10.95 20.73
C LEU A 11 -44.69 -10.20 21.96
N ALA A 12 -45.86 -10.53 22.50
CA ALA A 12 -46.40 -9.92 23.71
C ALA A 12 -45.56 -10.25 24.95
N VAL A 13 -45.09 -11.50 25.09
CA VAL A 13 -44.20 -11.92 26.18
C VAL A 13 -42.83 -11.22 26.06
N SER A 14 -42.28 -11.08 24.85
CA SER A 14 -41.04 -10.38 24.61
C SER A 14 -41.17 -8.90 24.91
N LEU A 15 -42.25 -8.24 24.53
CA LEU A 15 -42.52 -6.83 24.86
C LEU A 15 -42.74 -6.63 26.37
N ALA A 16 -43.45 -7.55 27.03
CA ALA A 16 -43.64 -7.51 28.47
C ALA A 16 -42.32 -7.69 29.25
N LEU A 17 -41.45 -8.60 28.79
CA LEU A 17 -40.11 -8.81 29.32
C LEU A 17 -39.19 -7.58 29.09
N LEU A 18 -39.26 -6.96 27.92
CA LEU A 18 -38.53 -5.71 27.63
C LEU A 18 -39.04 -4.56 28.51
N ALA A 19 -40.35 -4.41 28.67
CA ALA A 19 -40.95 -3.38 29.53
C ALA A 19 -40.62 -3.60 31.01
N SER A 20 -40.64 -4.84 31.51
CA SER A 20 -40.24 -5.18 32.88
C SER A 20 -38.75 -4.94 33.13
N ARG A 21 -37.90 -5.24 32.15
CA ARG A 21 -36.45 -4.99 32.22
C ARG A 21 -36.13 -3.48 32.20
N ALA A 22 -36.82 -2.69 31.36
CA ALA A 22 -36.70 -1.24 31.34
C ALA A 22 -37.18 -0.59 32.67
N ALA A 23 -38.29 -1.08 33.25
CA ALA A 23 -38.77 -0.63 34.54
C ALA A 23 -37.82 -0.94 35.67
N ALA A 24 -37.23 -2.16 35.71
CA ALA A 24 -36.22 -2.54 36.71
C ALA A 24 -34.94 -1.72 36.57
N GLN A 25 -34.49 -1.45 35.35
CA GLN A 25 -33.34 -0.56 35.10
C GLN A 25 -33.59 0.89 35.59
N THR A 26 -34.81 1.41 35.41
CA THR A 26 -35.18 2.73 35.89
C THR A 26 -35.23 2.80 37.45
N GLU A 27 -35.68 1.72 38.08
CA GLU A 27 -35.70 1.62 39.55
C GLU A 27 -34.30 1.57 40.16
N GLU A 28 -33.40 0.77 39.59
CA GLU A 28 -32.00 0.67 40.02
C GLU A 28 -31.27 2.03 39.84
N ALA A 29 -31.43 2.69 38.70
CA ALA A 29 -30.88 4.02 38.46
C ALA A 29 -31.40 5.05 39.46
N ASN A 30 -32.71 5.03 39.80
CA ASN A 30 -33.28 5.91 40.81
C ASN A 30 -32.76 5.63 42.22
N ASN A 31 -32.51 4.35 42.56
CA ASN A 31 -31.91 3.98 43.82
C ASN A 31 -30.47 4.48 43.90
N LEU A 32 -29.67 4.35 42.83
CA LEU A 32 -28.31 4.89 42.77
C LEU A 32 -28.32 6.44 42.84
N LEU A 33 -29.25 7.10 42.18
CA LEU A 33 -29.41 8.56 42.29
C LEU A 33 -29.73 8.97 43.76
N GLY A 34 -30.57 8.21 44.44
CA GLY A 34 -30.88 8.44 45.86
C GLY A 34 -29.66 8.26 46.77
N GLN A 35 -28.83 7.28 46.50
CA GLN A 35 -27.65 6.97 47.32
C GLN A 35 -26.46 7.90 47.01
N ALA A 36 -26.11 8.13 45.75
CA ALA A 36 -24.91 8.85 45.33
C ALA A 36 -25.19 10.34 45.05
N GLY A 37 -26.43 10.69 44.71
CA GLY A 37 -26.83 12.08 44.42
C GLY A 37 -26.48 13.10 45.47
N PRO A 38 -26.55 12.80 46.79
CA PRO A 38 -26.08 13.72 47.83
C PRO A 38 -24.59 14.07 47.74
N GLY A 39 -23.80 13.28 47.07
CA GLY A 39 -22.38 13.52 46.78
C GLY A 39 -22.10 14.24 45.48
N VAL A 40 -23.13 14.67 44.75
CA VAL A 40 -23.01 15.38 43.48
C VAL A 40 -23.62 16.77 43.59
N ILE A 41 -22.92 17.77 43.11
CA ILE A 41 -23.45 19.14 43.01
C ILE A 41 -23.42 19.63 41.55
N ALA A 42 -24.44 20.37 41.15
CA ALA A 42 -24.36 21.18 39.96
C ALA A 42 -23.45 22.38 40.24
N VAL A 43 -22.55 22.70 39.36
CA VAL A 43 -21.65 23.85 39.45
C VAL A 43 -22.09 24.88 38.41
N ILE A 44 -22.34 26.09 38.85
CA ILE A 44 -22.67 27.23 37.99
C ILE A 44 -21.53 28.22 38.13
N ALA A 45 -20.81 28.46 37.04
CA ALA A 45 -19.73 29.43 36.99
C ALA A 45 -20.24 30.78 36.48
N TYR A 46 -19.80 31.85 37.13
CA TYR A 46 -20.18 33.22 36.81
C TYR A 46 -18.97 34.04 36.38
N GLY A 47 -19.15 34.87 35.37
CA GLY A 47 -18.18 35.88 34.92
C GLY A 47 -18.04 37.05 35.88
N PRO A 48 -17.13 37.99 35.59
CA PRO A 48 -16.95 39.22 36.37
C PRO A 48 -18.21 40.11 36.44
N ASP A 49 -19.04 40.03 35.42
CA ASP A 49 -20.34 40.72 35.31
C ASP A 49 -21.49 39.99 36.04
N LYS A 50 -21.18 38.89 36.72
CA LYS A 50 -22.12 37.98 37.36
C LYS A 50 -23.09 37.28 36.39
N ALA A 51 -22.82 37.32 35.09
CA ALA A 51 -23.55 36.49 34.15
C ALA A 51 -23.08 35.02 34.27
N GLU A 52 -24.02 34.10 34.13
CA GLU A 52 -23.71 32.69 34.04
C GLU A 52 -22.90 32.42 32.76
N ILE A 53 -21.73 31.82 32.89
CA ILE A 53 -20.84 31.53 31.75
C ILE A 53 -20.79 30.05 31.41
N LEU A 54 -20.96 29.17 32.41
CA LEU A 54 -20.92 27.74 32.20
C LEU A 54 -21.61 26.97 33.30
N LYS A 55 -22.23 25.85 32.96
CA LYS A 55 -22.73 24.83 33.90
C LYS A 55 -21.94 23.55 33.77
N GLY A 56 -21.72 22.93 34.88
CA GLY A 56 -21.09 21.60 34.98
C GLY A 56 -21.59 20.88 36.23
N SER A 57 -20.90 19.82 36.53
CA SER A 57 -21.16 18.99 37.71
C SER A 57 -19.87 18.81 38.49
N ALA A 58 -19.98 18.49 39.78
CA ALA A 58 -18.86 18.13 40.60
C ALA A 58 -19.23 16.92 41.49
N LEU A 59 -18.23 16.13 41.78
CA LEU A 59 -18.33 14.93 42.63
C LEU A 59 -17.55 15.09 43.92
N ALA A 60 -18.08 14.59 45.01
CA ALA A 60 -17.46 14.72 46.35
C ALA A 60 -16.41 13.64 46.59
N LEU A 61 -15.14 14.03 46.82
CA LEU A 61 -14.06 13.16 47.28
C LEU A 61 -13.97 13.12 48.83
N SER A 62 -14.44 14.21 49.49
CA SER A 62 -14.56 14.26 50.94
C SER A 62 -15.77 15.13 51.30
N GLU A 63 -16.08 15.27 52.60
CA GLU A 63 -17.23 16.04 53.03
C GLU A 63 -17.20 17.51 52.59
N ASP A 64 -16.03 18.07 52.32
CA ASP A 64 -15.83 19.48 52.02
C ASP A 64 -14.98 19.75 50.78
N VAL A 65 -14.64 18.71 50.00
CA VAL A 65 -13.89 18.81 48.74
C VAL A 65 -14.61 18.09 47.65
N VAL A 66 -14.87 18.83 46.56
CA VAL A 66 -15.43 18.28 45.34
C VAL A 66 -14.47 18.45 44.16
N VAL A 67 -14.59 17.56 43.19
CA VAL A 67 -13.86 17.61 41.92
C VAL A 67 -14.80 17.93 40.80
N THR A 68 -14.35 18.78 39.88
CA THR A 68 -15.03 19.08 38.62
C THR A 68 -14.02 19.16 37.49
N ALA A 69 -14.47 19.26 36.26
CA ALA A 69 -13.61 19.57 35.14
C ALA A 69 -13.04 20.99 35.26
N TYR A 70 -11.74 21.18 35.00
CA TYR A 70 -11.10 22.48 35.14
C TYR A 70 -11.73 23.54 34.21
N HIS A 71 -12.08 23.14 32.98
CA HIS A 71 -12.73 24.04 32.03
C HIS A 71 -14.08 24.58 32.51
N VAL A 72 -14.75 23.92 33.47
CA VAL A 72 -16.01 24.41 34.06
C VAL A 72 -15.79 25.70 34.86
N VAL A 73 -14.62 25.83 35.51
CA VAL A 73 -14.33 26.93 36.44
C VAL A 73 -13.16 27.82 35.98
N SER A 74 -12.49 27.48 34.91
CA SER A 74 -11.30 28.22 34.46
C SER A 74 -11.52 29.68 34.11
N ARG A 75 -12.76 30.06 33.72
CA ARG A 75 -13.17 31.44 33.42
C ARG A 75 -13.96 32.12 34.56
N ALA A 76 -14.20 31.37 35.63
CA ALA A 76 -15.06 31.83 36.70
C ALA A 76 -14.44 32.97 37.52
N ALA A 77 -15.17 34.06 37.71
CA ALA A 77 -14.91 35.05 38.75
C ALA A 77 -15.58 34.65 40.07
N ASP A 78 -16.63 33.84 39.99
CA ASP A 78 -17.35 33.26 41.13
C ASP A 78 -18.00 31.93 40.68
N ALA A 79 -18.26 31.03 41.62
CA ALA A 79 -18.98 29.80 41.36
C ALA A 79 -19.92 29.40 42.48
N GLU A 80 -21.10 28.92 42.13
CA GLU A 80 -22.11 28.44 43.07
C GLU A 80 -22.42 26.96 42.82
N GLY A 81 -22.59 26.18 43.88
CA GLY A 81 -23.07 24.84 43.82
C GLY A 81 -24.58 24.73 44.12
N LEU A 82 -25.26 23.77 43.47
CA LEU A 82 -26.60 23.35 43.83
C LEU A 82 -26.57 21.85 44.15
N ASN A 83 -27.06 21.44 45.34
CA ASN A 83 -27.18 20.03 45.66
C ASN A 83 -28.40 19.40 44.97
N ILE A 84 -28.57 18.08 45.13
CA ILE A 84 -29.66 17.29 44.52
C ILE A 84 -31.06 17.83 44.86
N LYS A 85 -31.23 18.58 45.96
CA LYS A 85 -32.51 19.22 46.36
C LYS A 85 -32.62 20.64 45.83
N GLY A 86 -31.70 21.10 44.96
CA GLY A 86 -31.66 22.48 44.43
C GLY A 86 -31.22 23.54 45.48
N LYS A 87 -30.74 23.09 46.66
CA LYS A 87 -30.26 24.01 47.70
C LYS A 87 -28.84 24.47 47.39
N LYS A 88 -28.60 25.79 47.55
CA LYS A 88 -27.27 26.38 47.34
C LYS A 88 -26.22 25.82 48.29
N VAL A 89 -25.05 25.49 47.72
CA VAL A 89 -23.84 25.09 48.41
C VAL A 89 -22.76 26.12 48.04
N LYS A 90 -22.22 26.80 49.06
CA LYS A 90 -21.18 27.81 48.79
C LYS A 90 -19.86 27.16 48.44
N ILE A 91 -19.28 27.51 47.30
CA ILE A 91 -17.92 27.15 46.92
C ILE A 91 -16.98 28.25 47.40
N GLU A 92 -15.94 27.91 48.17
CA GLU A 92 -14.97 28.88 48.69
C GLU A 92 -13.90 29.24 47.68
N GLY A 93 -13.58 28.32 46.77
CA GLY A 93 -12.58 28.52 45.72
C GLY A 93 -11.85 27.24 45.34
N LEU A 94 -10.78 27.40 44.61
CA LEU A 94 -9.92 26.31 44.07
C LEU A 94 -8.83 25.96 45.07
N ILE A 95 -8.66 24.65 45.41
CA ILE A 95 -7.60 24.13 46.26
C ILE A 95 -6.59 23.25 45.53
N GLY A 96 -6.79 23.04 44.27
CA GLY A 96 -5.88 22.28 43.42
C GLY A 96 -6.40 22.20 41.99
N ALA A 97 -5.50 22.09 41.05
CA ALA A 97 -5.83 21.84 39.65
C ALA A 97 -4.76 21.00 38.99
N ASP A 98 -5.20 20.11 38.12
CA ASP A 98 -4.36 19.46 37.13
C ASP A 98 -4.90 19.85 35.74
N LYS A 99 -4.32 20.92 35.20
CA LYS A 99 -4.73 21.44 33.89
C LYS A 99 -4.42 20.46 32.74
N ALA A 100 -3.36 19.67 32.88
CA ALA A 100 -2.98 18.70 31.87
C ALA A 100 -4.00 17.55 31.71
N HIS A 101 -4.87 17.35 32.72
CA HIS A 101 -5.91 16.33 32.73
C HIS A 101 -7.32 16.89 32.92
N ASP A 102 -7.48 18.22 32.79
CA ASP A 102 -8.76 18.93 32.95
C ASP A 102 -9.45 18.68 34.29
N ILE A 103 -8.70 18.69 35.41
CA ILE A 103 -9.21 18.43 36.78
C ILE A 103 -9.09 19.68 37.64
N ALA A 104 -10.15 19.99 38.41
CA ALA A 104 -10.17 21.05 39.42
C ALA A 104 -10.71 20.52 40.75
N LEU A 105 -10.06 20.85 41.88
CA LEU A 105 -10.48 20.56 43.23
C LEU A 105 -11.06 21.86 43.86
N LEU A 106 -12.31 21.79 44.28
CA LEU A 106 -13.02 22.93 44.88
C LEU A 106 -13.26 22.68 46.38
N LYS A 107 -13.05 23.70 47.18
CA LYS A 107 -13.39 23.73 48.61
C LYS A 107 -14.82 24.22 48.81
N LEU A 108 -15.58 23.52 49.61
CA LEU A 108 -16.94 23.87 49.99
C LEU A 108 -17.00 24.50 51.37
N LYS A 109 -17.89 25.47 51.55
CA LYS A 109 -18.34 25.92 52.88
C LYS A 109 -19.57 25.12 53.28
N GLY A 110 -19.35 24.01 53.96
CA GLY A 110 -20.41 23.07 54.35
C GLY A 110 -20.00 21.64 54.05
N LYS A 111 -20.93 20.71 54.23
CA LYS A 111 -20.67 19.28 54.07
C LYS A 111 -21.57 18.68 53.02
N VAL A 112 -20.97 17.80 52.21
CA VAL A 112 -21.65 16.94 51.23
C VAL A 112 -21.27 15.47 51.57
N GLN A 113 -22.01 14.54 51.02
CA GLN A 113 -21.68 13.13 51.19
C GLN A 113 -20.54 12.74 50.25
N ALA A 114 -19.41 12.25 50.82
CA ALA A 114 -18.32 11.70 49.97
C ALA A 114 -18.80 10.45 49.23
N LEU A 115 -18.39 10.33 47.96
CA LEU A 115 -18.65 9.14 47.18
C LEU A 115 -17.68 8.02 47.55
N PRO A 116 -18.13 6.77 47.65
CA PRO A 116 -17.24 5.64 47.88
C PRO A 116 -16.31 5.44 46.69
N ILE A 117 -15.01 5.35 46.98
CA ILE A 117 -13.97 5.17 45.94
C ILE A 117 -13.96 3.73 45.47
N GLY A 118 -14.12 3.51 44.18
CA GLY A 118 -13.98 2.24 43.49
C GLY A 118 -12.67 2.11 42.71
N SER A 119 -12.62 1.16 41.79
CA SER A 119 -11.51 0.95 40.88
C SER A 119 -12.00 0.59 39.47
N VAL A 120 -11.23 0.95 38.48
CA VAL A 120 -11.47 0.55 37.08
C VAL A 120 -10.95 -0.86 36.77
N ASP A 121 -10.09 -1.42 37.64
CA ASP A 121 -9.39 -2.69 37.36
C ASP A 121 -10.32 -3.91 37.30
N GLY A 122 -11.50 -3.83 37.89
CA GLY A 122 -12.53 -4.88 37.82
C GLY A 122 -13.57 -4.71 36.70
N LEU A 123 -13.49 -3.63 35.92
CA LEU A 123 -14.46 -3.36 34.86
C LEU A 123 -14.12 -4.16 33.60
N THR A 124 -15.12 -4.86 33.07
CA THR A 124 -15.03 -5.56 31.78
C THR A 124 -15.75 -4.78 30.69
N PRO A 125 -15.35 -4.91 29.42
CA PRO A 125 -16.08 -4.31 28.30
C PRO A 125 -17.57 -4.69 28.32
N GLY A 126 -18.44 -3.68 28.21
CA GLY A 126 -19.89 -3.83 28.34
C GLY A 126 -20.42 -3.68 29.78
N ALA A 127 -19.56 -3.54 30.80
CA ALA A 127 -19.99 -3.26 32.16
C ALA A 127 -20.86 -1.98 32.20
N ARG A 128 -21.95 -2.04 32.93
CA ARG A 128 -22.86 -0.89 33.10
C ARG A 128 -22.17 0.17 33.96
N LEU A 129 -22.28 1.40 33.51
CA LEU A 129 -21.83 2.59 34.22
C LEU A 129 -22.97 3.60 34.33
N PHE A 130 -22.92 4.36 35.39
CA PHE A 130 -23.88 5.44 35.65
C PHE A 130 -23.12 6.76 35.76
N ALA A 131 -23.53 7.76 34.98
CA ALA A 131 -23.07 9.12 35.15
C ALA A 131 -24.13 9.93 35.90
N LEU A 132 -23.72 10.66 36.93
CA LEU A 132 -24.59 11.66 37.57
C LEU A 132 -24.09 13.04 37.20
N GLY A 133 -25.02 13.94 36.94
CA GLY A 133 -24.68 15.32 36.58
C GLY A 133 -25.87 16.21 36.53
N SER A 134 -25.64 17.51 36.35
CA SER A 134 -26.72 18.50 36.23
C SER A 134 -27.34 18.43 34.83
N ASN A 135 -28.65 18.71 34.77
CA ASN A 135 -29.32 19.06 33.53
C ASN A 135 -29.27 20.60 33.32
N GLU A 136 -29.84 21.07 32.21
CA GLU A 136 -29.89 22.52 31.89
C GLU A 136 -30.54 23.38 32.98
N SER A 137 -31.46 22.82 33.75
CA SER A 137 -32.09 23.52 34.88
C SER A 137 -31.28 23.48 36.18
N GLY A 138 -30.12 22.82 36.19
CA GLY A 138 -29.26 22.67 37.36
C GLY A 138 -29.71 21.55 38.33
N GLN A 139 -30.64 20.69 37.93
CA GLN A 139 -31.05 19.55 38.73
C GLN A 139 -30.07 18.37 38.50
N VAL A 140 -29.67 17.68 39.55
CA VAL A 140 -28.85 16.47 39.45
C VAL A 140 -29.72 15.31 38.97
N VAL A 141 -29.33 14.72 37.90
CA VAL A 141 -29.97 13.57 37.24
C VAL A 141 -28.98 12.48 36.96
N ILE A 142 -29.45 11.28 36.59
CA ILE A 142 -28.64 10.12 36.32
C ILE A 142 -28.82 9.67 34.87
N ALA A 143 -27.73 9.20 34.24
CA ALA A 143 -27.74 8.58 32.92
C ALA A 143 -26.99 7.25 33.00
N GLU A 144 -27.52 6.26 32.29
CA GLU A 144 -26.89 4.94 32.19
C GLU A 144 -26.16 4.78 30.86
N GLY A 145 -25.05 4.07 30.89
CA GLY A 145 -24.28 3.69 29.73
C GLY A 145 -23.37 2.51 30.00
N THR A 146 -22.34 2.37 29.20
CA THR A 146 -21.41 1.24 29.31
C THR A 146 -19.96 1.67 29.28
N PHE A 147 -19.14 0.94 30.00
CA PHE A 147 -17.69 0.96 29.88
C PHE A 147 -17.25 0.15 28.66
N ARG A 148 -16.24 0.65 27.93
CA ARG A 148 -15.65 -0.05 26.82
C ARG A 148 -14.25 -0.56 27.14
N ARG A 149 -13.35 0.33 27.54
CA ARG A 149 -11.96 -0.01 27.89
C ARG A 149 -11.24 1.16 28.56
N VAL A 150 -10.08 0.87 29.13
CA VAL A 150 -9.10 1.89 29.51
C VAL A 150 -8.14 2.08 28.34
N ILE A 151 -7.85 3.32 28.01
CA ILE A 151 -6.91 3.68 26.95
C ILE A 151 -5.76 4.48 27.58
N ASP A 152 -4.53 4.16 27.19
CA ASP A 152 -3.37 4.98 27.48
C ASP A 152 -3.26 6.08 26.40
N ALA A 153 -3.53 7.32 26.78
CA ALA A 153 -3.46 8.49 25.92
C ALA A 153 -2.10 9.22 26.04
N GLY A 154 -1.06 8.50 26.44
CA GLY A 154 0.30 9.03 26.61
C GLY A 154 0.35 10.13 27.66
N ALA A 155 0.80 11.32 27.28
CA ALA A 155 0.88 12.45 28.21
C ALA A 155 -0.49 13.01 28.68
N ALA A 156 -1.61 12.57 28.09
CA ALA A 156 -2.96 12.84 28.61
C ALA A 156 -3.40 11.79 29.66
N GLY A 157 -2.52 10.85 30.02
CA GLY A 157 -2.76 9.82 31.02
C GLY A 157 -3.69 8.70 30.56
N LYS A 158 -4.13 7.88 31.51
CA LYS A 158 -5.14 6.85 31.25
C LYS A 158 -6.52 7.50 31.16
N LEU A 159 -7.30 7.14 30.15
CA LEU A 159 -8.66 7.60 29.93
C LEU A 159 -9.62 6.40 29.80
N LEU A 160 -10.89 6.63 30.15
CA LEU A 160 -11.95 5.61 30.04
C LEU A 160 -12.78 5.87 28.78
N GLU A 161 -12.87 4.87 27.92
CA GLU A 161 -13.83 4.87 26.83
C GLU A 161 -15.19 4.44 27.36
N VAL A 162 -16.16 5.37 27.28
CA VAL A 162 -17.50 5.16 27.80
C VAL A 162 -18.54 5.53 26.73
N SER A 163 -19.67 4.84 26.74
CA SER A 163 -20.82 5.13 25.89
C SER A 163 -22.00 5.51 26.76
N ILE A 164 -22.16 6.80 27.06
CA ILE A 164 -23.22 7.33 27.92
C ILE A 164 -23.89 8.51 27.23
N PRO A 165 -25.22 8.48 27.00
CA PRO A 165 -25.97 9.56 26.38
C PRO A 165 -26.28 10.66 27.41
N VAL A 166 -25.39 11.64 27.52
CA VAL A 166 -25.52 12.75 28.45
C VAL A 166 -25.46 14.11 27.76
N PRO A 167 -26.15 15.13 28.29
CA PRO A 167 -25.98 16.51 27.85
C PRO A 167 -24.68 17.12 28.41
N GLU A 168 -24.30 18.28 27.88
CA GLU A 168 -23.05 18.95 28.26
C GLU A 168 -22.90 19.26 29.77
N PRO A 169 -23.93 19.69 30.51
CA PRO A 169 -23.76 19.99 31.93
C PRO A 169 -23.37 18.82 32.83
N PHE A 170 -23.30 17.58 32.29
CA PHE A 170 -22.70 16.42 33.00
C PHE A 170 -21.18 16.52 33.15
N ARG A 171 -20.53 17.46 32.45
CA ARG A 171 -19.06 17.65 32.52
C ARG A 171 -18.59 17.83 33.98
N GLY A 172 -17.64 17.02 34.42
CA GLY A 172 -17.13 17.00 35.79
C GLY A 172 -17.94 16.12 36.75
N GLY A 173 -19.00 15.46 36.31
CA GLY A 173 -19.81 14.57 37.13
C GLY A 173 -19.16 13.18 37.30
N PRO A 174 -19.56 12.40 38.34
CA PRO A 174 -19.02 11.07 38.61
C PRO A 174 -19.45 10.04 37.56
N LEU A 175 -18.54 9.10 37.31
CA LEU A 175 -18.81 7.80 36.73
C LEU A 175 -18.83 6.78 37.83
N LEU A 176 -19.95 6.09 38.00
CA LEU A 176 -20.17 5.09 39.03
C LEU A 176 -20.34 3.70 38.42
N ASP A 177 -19.87 2.69 39.11
CA ASP A 177 -20.21 1.30 38.80
C ASP A 177 -21.62 0.94 39.28
N ILE A 178 -22.04 -0.30 39.06
CA ILE A 178 -23.35 -0.82 39.49
C ILE A 178 -23.57 -0.80 41.00
N ASN A 179 -22.50 -0.78 41.79
CA ASN A 179 -22.55 -0.70 43.24
C ASN A 179 -22.53 0.73 43.78
N GLY A 180 -22.54 1.74 42.89
CA GLY A 180 -22.46 3.15 43.26
C GLY A 180 -21.05 3.62 43.65
N GLN A 181 -20.02 2.83 43.36
CA GLN A 181 -18.63 3.19 43.63
C GLN A 181 -18.08 4.09 42.52
N LEU A 182 -17.33 5.11 42.93
CA LEU A 182 -16.73 6.09 41.99
C LEU A 182 -15.56 5.46 41.24
N VAL A 183 -15.71 5.26 39.94
CA VAL A 183 -14.65 4.73 39.06
C VAL A 183 -13.95 5.82 38.25
N GLY A 184 -14.56 7.00 38.14
CA GLY A 184 -13.96 8.13 37.44
C GLY A 184 -14.84 9.38 37.37
N MET A 185 -14.39 10.36 36.61
CA MET A 185 -15.10 11.59 36.30
C MET A 185 -15.38 11.67 34.80
N LEU A 186 -16.60 12.06 34.44
CA LEU A 186 -16.96 12.25 33.04
C LEU A 186 -16.57 13.67 32.56
N LEU A 187 -15.84 13.73 31.48
CA LEU A 187 -15.60 14.95 30.74
C LEU A 187 -16.44 14.97 29.46
N VAL A 188 -17.05 16.09 29.19
CA VAL A 188 -17.66 16.41 27.90
C VAL A 188 -16.83 17.51 27.29
N LEU A 189 -15.95 17.14 26.40
CA LEU A 189 -15.01 18.03 25.73
C LEU A 189 -15.68 18.76 24.56
N ASP A 190 -14.90 19.51 23.81
CA ASP A 190 -15.39 20.27 22.66
C ASP A 190 -16.17 19.36 21.68
N ARG A 191 -17.24 19.90 21.09
CA ARG A 191 -18.19 19.19 20.19
C ARG A 191 -18.87 17.97 20.79
N GLY A 192 -18.96 17.88 22.12
CA GLY A 192 -19.65 16.79 22.79
C GLY A 192 -18.88 15.47 22.80
N PHE A 193 -17.58 15.49 22.52
CA PHE A 193 -16.69 14.33 22.68
C PHE A 193 -16.57 13.98 24.17
N LYS A 194 -16.82 12.70 24.51
CA LYS A 194 -16.94 12.24 25.90
C LYS A 194 -15.81 11.29 26.25
N VAL A 195 -15.16 11.57 27.40
CA VAL A 195 -14.13 10.70 27.96
C VAL A 195 -14.29 10.59 29.48
N GLY A 196 -13.90 9.47 30.06
CA GLY A 196 -13.79 9.34 31.49
C GLY A 196 -12.36 9.52 31.96
N VAL A 197 -12.15 10.27 33.06
CA VAL A 197 -10.87 10.34 33.77
C VAL A 197 -10.95 9.37 34.93
N PRO A 198 -10.03 8.38 35.08
CA PRO A 198 -10.07 7.41 36.17
C PRO A 198 -9.97 8.06 37.53
N VAL A 199 -10.62 7.47 38.54
CA VAL A 199 -10.63 7.98 39.92
C VAL A 199 -9.22 8.15 40.49
N ALA A 200 -8.27 7.28 40.12
CA ALA A 200 -6.88 7.38 40.52
C ALA A 200 -6.24 8.75 40.18
N SER A 201 -6.55 9.30 39.02
CA SER A 201 -6.10 10.64 38.59
C SER A 201 -6.73 11.75 39.44
N LEU A 202 -8.00 11.59 39.86
CA LEU A 202 -8.70 12.58 40.67
C LEU A 202 -8.12 12.70 42.08
N VAL A 203 -7.76 11.56 42.70
CA VAL A 203 -7.23 11.53 44.06
C VAL A 203 -5.75 11.91 44.14
N SER A 204 -5.03 11.86 43.03
CA SER A 204 -3.60 12.22 42.95
C SER A 204 -3.35 13.73 42.87
N VAL A 205 -4.36 14.54 42.62
CA VAL A 205 -4.19 16.00 42.50
C VAL A 205 -3.78 16.61 43.84
N THR A 206 -2.68 17.36 43.83
CA THR A 206 -2.14 18.01 45.02
C THR A 206 -3.11 19.09 45.52
N ARG A 207 -3.34 19.09 46.83
CA ARG A 207 -4.26 20.04 47.48
C ARG A 207 -3.47 21.14 48.17
N ALA A 208 -3.85 22.39 47.94
CA ALA A 208 -3.38 23.52 48.71
C ALA A 208 -4.06 23.58 50.08
N PRO A 209 -3.38 24.04 51.14
CA PRO A 209 -3.97 24.13 52.47
C PRO A 209 -5.08 25.18 52.58
N LYS A 210 -5.13 26.14 51.65
CA LYS A 210 -6.13 27.21 51.63
C LYS A 210 -6.69 27.36 50.21
N ALA A 211 -7.99 27.60 50.10
CA ALA A 211 -8.65 27.86 48.86
C ALA A 211 -8.22 29.22 48.27
N ALA A 212 -7.92 29.24 46.99
CA ALA A 212 -7.75 30.47 46.22
C ALA A 212 -9.12 30.90 45.68
N GLU A 213 -9.53 32.12 45.96
CA GLU A 213 -10.77 32.68 45.42
C GLU A 213 -10.68 32.77 43.88
N PHE A 214 -11.77 32.47 43.18
CA PHE A 214 -11.82 32.55 41.71
C PHE A 214 -11.39 33.89 41.15
N LYS A 215 -11.86 34.99 41.74
CA LYS A 215 -11.52 36.38 41.34
C LYS A 215 -10.03 36.70 41.47
N SER A 216 -9.25 35.93 42.22
CA SER A 216 -7.80 36.09 42.35
C SER A 216 -7.00 35.40 41.26
N GLN A 217 -7.66 34.64 40.40
CA GLN A 217 -7.07 33.95 39.27
C GLN A 217 -7.34 34.71 37.98
N ALA A 218 -6.41 34.70 37.03
CA ALA A 218 -6.68 35.22 35.70
C ALA A 218 -7.68 34.28 35.00
N PRO A 219 -8.83 34.79 34.55
CA PRO A 219 -9.77 33.95 33.83
C PRO A 219 -9.17 33.52 32.50
N GLU A 220 -9.20 32.21 32.22
CA GLU A 220 -8.71 31.65 30.98
C GLU A 220 -9.75 30.72 30.36
N ASP A 221 -9.97 30.85 29.05
CA ASP A 221 -10.73 29.82 28.34
C ASP A 221 -9.82 28.63 28.12
N TYR A 222 -10.05 27.53 28.84
CA TYR A 222 -9.21 26.36 28.82
C TYR A 222 -8.99 25.80 27.40
N PHE A 223 -10.03 25.81 26.57
CA PHE A 223 -9.90 25.36 25.20
C PHE A 223 -9.35 26.43 24.23
N GLU A 224 -9.02 27.62 24.73
CA GLU A 224 -8.17 28.61 24.03
C GLU A 224 -6.71 28.58 24.52
N THR A 225 -6.35 27.65 25.41
CA THR A 225 -4.96 27.42 25.86
C THR A 225 -4.30 26.27 25.11
N ILE A 226 -2.96 26.27 25.10
CA ILE A 226 -2.19 25.16 24.55
C ILE A 226 -2.45 23.88 25.37
N GLU A 227 -2.49 23.96 26.68
CA GLU A 227 -2.68 22.80 27.59
C GLU A 227 -4.03 22.12 27.33
N GLY A 228 -5.12 22.89 27.28
CA GLY A 228 -6.46 22.37 27.01
C GLY A 228 -6.58 21.71 25.64
N ASN A 229 -5.98 22.33 24.62
CA ASN A 229 -5.98 21.74 23.28
C ASN A 229 -5.07 20.51 23.18
N LEU A 230 -3.93 20.47 23.91
CA LEU A 230 -3.09 19.28 23.97
C LEU A 230 -3.82 18.10 24.63
N PHE A 231 -4.51 18.33 25.73
CA PHE A 231 -5.30 17.30 26.39
C PHE A 231 -6.42 16.79 25.48
N ALA A 232 -7.27 17.68 24.98
CA ALA A 232 -8.40 17.31 24.13
C ALA A 232 -7.97 16.64 22.82
N GLY A 233 -6.93 17.15 22.18
CA GLY A 233 -6.40 16.59 20.94
C GLY A 233 -5.76 15.21 21.14
N ARG A 234 -4.99 14.99 22.22
CA ARG A 234 -4.43 13.68 22.56
C ARG A 234 -5.50 12.66 22.96
N ALA A 235 -6.49 13.11 23.75
CA ALA A 235 -7.65 12.29 24.04
C ALA A 235 -8.34 11.85 22.74
N ALA A 236 -8.62 12.77 21.83
CA ALA A 236 -9.23 12.48 20.55
C ALA A 236 -8.41 11.50 19.70
N LEU A 237 -7.07 11.63 19.65
CA LEU A 237 -6.19 10.66 18.98
C LEU A 237 -6.28 9.27 19.59
N ALA A 238 -6.29 9.17 20.91
CA ALA A 238 -6.37 7.89 21.62
C ALA A 238 -7.69 7.14 21.31
N PHE A 239 -8.75 7.87 20.99
CA PHE A 239 -10.07 7.35 20.61
C PHE A 239 -10.32 7.30 19.10
N ASP A 240 -9.29 7.51 18.28
CA ASP A 240 -9.36 7.55 16.81
C ASP A 240 -10.29 8.65 16.25
N GLU A 241 -10.54 9.70 17.02
CA GLU A 241 -11.34 10.86 16.62
C GLU A 241 -10.46 11.86 15.84
N GLN A 242 -10.00 11.45 14.66
CA GLN A 242 -8.98 12.13 13.84
C GLN A 242 -9.34 13.60 13.52
N MET A 243 -10.62 13.88 13.22
CA MET A 243 -11.08 15.25 12.90
C MET A 243 -11.01 16.16 14.12
N THR A 244 -11.45 15.68 15.28
CA THR A 244 -11.40 16.41 16.54
C THR A 244 -9.94 16.67 16.95
N ALA A 245 -9.10 15.65 16.85
CA ALA A 245 -7.66 15.75 17.13
C ALA A 245 -7.00 16.83 16.25
N ARG A 246 -7.25 16.79 14.95
CA ARG A 246 -6.73 17.78 14.00
C ARG A 246 -7.06 19.20 14.39
N LEU A 247 -8.33 19.48 14.68
CA LEU A 247 -8.79 20.83 15.04
C LEU A 247 -8.06 21.38 16.27
N HIS A 248 -7.88 20.55 17.28
CA HIS A 248 -7.13 20.95 18.47
C HIS A 248 -5.64 21.19 18.17
N MET A 249 -5.01 20.35 17.35
CA MET A 249 -3.61 20.56 16.98
C MET A 249 -3.43 21.78 16.07
N GLU A 250 -4.34 22.04 15.13
CA GLU A 250 -4.35 23.27 14.32
C GLU A 250 -4.47 24.51 15.20
N LYS A 251 -5.28 24.45 16.26
CA LYS A 251 -5.43 25.53 17.22
C LYS A 251 -4.16 25.78 18.03
N ILE A 252 -3.46 24.71 18.44
CA ILE A 252 -2.17 24.81 19.13
C ILE A 252 -1.15 25.56 18.27
N VAL A 253 -0.98 25.16 17.01
CA VAL A 253 0.03 25.80 16.14
C VAL A 253 -0.38 27.20 15.71
N LYS A 254 -1.67 27.55 15.82
CA LYS A 254 -2.14 28.93 15.65
C LYS A 254 -1.81 29.79 16.88
N LEU A 255 -1.94 29.25 18.09
CA LEU A 255 -1.60 29.93 19.34
C LEU A 255 -0.09 30.08 19.53
N ASP A 256 0.65 29.03 19.18
CA ASP A 256 2.11 28.99 19.22
C ASP A 256 2.64 28.38 17.91
N PRO A 257 2.99 29.22 16.91
CA PRO A 257 3.57 28.76 15.64
C PRO A 257 4.91 28.02 15.76
N ALA A 258 5.54 28.06 16.93
CA ALA A 258 6.77 27.33 17.22
C ALA A 258 6.52 26.03 18.02
N ASN A 259 5.27 25.65 18.25
CA ASN A 259 4.94 24.45 19.01
C ASN A 259 5.30 23.18 18.26
N LEU A 260 6.43 22.62 18.62
CA LEU A 260 6.99 21.42 17.98
C LEU A 260 6.07 20.19 18.09
N ALA A 261 5.46 20.01 19.27
CA ALA A 261 4.55 18.87 19.50
C ALA A 261 3.29 18.98 18.63
N GLY A 262 2.71 20.17 18.51
CA GLY A 262 1.54 20.42 17.66
C GLY A 262 1.83 20.12 16.19
N HIS A 263 2.95 20.62 15.66
CA HIS A 263 3.34 20.35 14.27
C HIS A 263 3.64 18.86 14.02
N LEU A 264 4.30 18.17 14.96
CA LEU A 264 4.57 16.74 14.83
C LEU A 264 3.29 15.91 14.79
N GLN A 265 2.35 16.21 15.68
CA GLN A 265 1.04 15.53 15.71
C GLN A 265 0.23 15.81 14.44
N LEU A 266 0.21 17.06 13.97
CA LEU A 266 -0.44 17.40 12.70
C LEU A 266 0.17 16.64 11.52
N ALA A 267 1.50 16.53 11.46
CA ALA A 267 2.16 15.78 10.40
C ALA A 267 1.71 14.31 10.37
N GLN A 268 1.57 13.68 11.55
CA GLN A 268 1.08 12.30 11.68
C GLN A 268 -0.40 12.18 11.27
N ILE A 269 -1.25 13.10 11.75
CA ILE A 269 -2.69 13.13 11.42
C ILE A 269 -2.89 13.30 9.92
N TYR A 270 -2.24 14.28 9.29
CA TYR A 270 -2.33 14.50 7.85
C TYR A 270 -1.79 13.30 7.05
N THR A 271 -0.75 12.62 7.55
CA THR A 271 -0.24 11.38 6.94
C THR A 271 -1.32 10.28 6.91
N GLN A 272 -2.02 10.07 8.03
CA GLN A 272 -3.10 9.10 8.10
C GLN A 272 -4.30 9.49 7.21
N GLN A 273 -4.61 10.78 7.13
CA GLN A 273 -5.63 11.32 6.22
C GLN A 273 -5.21 11.34 4.75
N ARG A 274 -3.97 10.98 4.43
CA ARG A 274 -3.35 11.04 3.10
C ARG A 274 -3.28 12.46 2.51
N ASP A 275 -3.36 13.48 3.35
CA ASP A 275 -3.04 14.84 2.95
C ASP A 275 -1.53 15.05 3.02
N TYR A 276 -0.86 14.52 2.01
CA TYR A 276 0.61 14.55 1.95
C TYR A 276 1.17 15.97 1.83
N THR A 277 0.40 16.90 1.31
CA THR A 277 0.82 18.30 1.20
C THR A 277 0.90 18.96 2.57
N ALA A 278 -0.15 18.85 3.36
CA ALA A 278 -0.19 19.38 4.72
C ALA A 278 0.79 18.62 5.65
N ALA A 279 0.93 17.29 5.47
CA ALA A 279 1.89 16.48 6.21
C ALA A 279 3.32 16.95 5.97
N ALA A 280 3.73 17.12 4.70
CA ALA A 280 5.06 17.60 4.34
C ALA A 280 5.34 19.00 4.91
N ALA A 281 4.36 19.91 4.85
CA ALA A 281 4.48 21.25 5.42
C ALA A 281 4.72 21.19 6.94
N SER A 282 3.96 20.34 7.64
CA SER A 282 4.08 20.15 9.09
C SER A 282 5.44 19.53 9.47
N TYR A 283 5.88 18.48 8.77
CA TYR A 283 7.22 17.90 9.00
C TYR A 283 8.35 18.90 8.70
N ARG A 284 8.27 19.66 7.60
CA ARG A 284 9.25 20.73 7.31
C ARG A 284 9.31 21.74 8.46
N LYS A 285 8.18 22.11 9.04
CA LYS A 285 8.16 23.01 10.19
C LYS A 285 8.84 22.40 11.41
N VAL A 286 8.60 21.11 11.69
CA VAL A 286 9.32 20.39 12.76
C VAL A 286 10.82 20.39 12.52
N THR A 287 11.29 20.08 11.31
CA THR A 287 12.74 20.05 10.98
C THR A 287 13.39 21.42 10.99
N GLN A 288 12.63 22.51 10.79
CA GLN A 288 13.11 23.89 10.94
C GLN A 288 13.23 24.28 12.42
N LEU A 289 12.28 23.88 13.26
CA LEU A 289 12.26 24.20 14.68
C LEU A 289 13.28 23.37 15.48
N ASP A 290 13.45 22.11 15.09
CA ASP A 290 14.40 21.17 15.71
C ASP A 290 15.14 20.37 14.62
N PRO A 291 16.27 20.91 14.11
CA PRO A 291 17.08 20.24 13.11
C PRO A 291 17.78 18.95 13.59
N SER A 292 17.76 18.67 14.89
CA SER A 292 18.35 17.44 15.45
C SER A 292 17.39 16.26 15.45
N ARG A 293 16.13 16.46 15.12
CA ARG A 293 15.08 15.47 15.20
C ARG A 293 15.04 14.57 13.95
N GLY A 294 15.84 13.51 13.98
CA GLY A 294 15.95 12.54 12.87
C GLY A 294 14.61 11.92 12.47
N GLU A 295 13.71 11.64 13.43
CA GLU A 295 12.38 11.09 13.16
C GLU A 295 11.51 11.98 12.25
N ALA A 296 11.66 13.31 12.38
CA ALA A 296 10.90 14.25 11.55
C ALA A 296 11.44 14.29 10.11
N PHE A 297 12.74 14.19 9.92
CA PHE A 297 13.34 14.03 8.60
C PHE A 297 12.93 12.69 7.96
N TYR A 298 12.89 11.61 8.73
CA TYR A 298 12.44 10.31 8.25
C TYR A 298 10.97 10.38 7.78
N GLY A 299 10.08 10.92 8.62
CA GLY A 299 8.69 11.14 8.25
C GLY A 299 8.52 12.04 7.01
N LEU A 300 9.31 13.12 6.92
CA LEU A 300 9.32 13.98 5.73
C LEU A 300 9.73 13.20 4.48
N GLY A 301 10.79 12.40 4.56
CA GLY A 301 11.26 11.55 3.46
C GLY A 301 10.19 10.59 2.97
N GLN A 302 9.49 9.92 3.90
CA GLN A 302 8.39 9.01 3.56
C GLN A 302 7.23 9.72 2.83
N ILE A 303 6.88 10.93 3.27
CA ILE A 303 5.85 11.73 2.60
C ILE A 303 6.30 12.18 1.21
N LEU A 304 7.55 12.61 1.06
CA LEU A 304 8.13 13.00 -0.23
C LEU A 304 8.18 11.82 -1.21
N MET A 305 8.44 10.60 -0.73
CA MET A 305 8.31 9.36 -1.53
C MET A 305 6.88 9.17 -2.07
N LYS A 306 5.85 9.40 -1.21
CA LYS A 306 4.43 9.34 -1.64
C LYS A 306 4.08 10.41 -2.67
N GLN A 307 4.77 11.55 -2.64
CA GLN A 307 4.63 12.63 -3.61
C GLN A 307 5.52 12.47 -4.85
N THR A 308 6.25 11.36 -4.98
CA THR A 308 7.22 11.11 -6.06
C THR A 308 8.36 12.12 -6.15
N GLN A 309 8.62 12.85 -5.06
CA GLN A 309 9.72 13.81 -4.94
C GLN A 309 10.99 13.09 -4.44
N TYR A 310 11.48 12.16 -5.25
CA TYR A 310 12.50 11.19 -4.84
C TYR A 310 13.83 11.81 -4.44
N LYS A 311 14.25 12.91 -5.08
CA LYS A 311 15.47 13.63 -4.75
C LYS A 311 15.39 14.23 -3.35
N ASP A 312 14.31 14.98 -3.09
CA ASP A 312 14.09 15.62 -1.80
C ASP A 312 13.89 14.58 -0.69
N ALA A 313 13.28 13.43 -1.03
CA ALA A 313 13.13 12.30 -0.12
C ALA A 313 14.49 11.71 0.28
N ALA A 314 15.40 11.50 -0.68
CA ALA A 314 16.74 11.02 -0.40
C ALA A 314 17.51 11.99 0.52
N GLU A 315 17.46 13.29 0.25
CA GLU A 315 18.07 14.31 1.10
C GLU A 315 17.49 14.30 2.53
N ALA A 316 16.18 14.06 2.66
CA ALA A 316 15.54 13.96 3.97
C ALA A 316 15.99 12.70 4.72
N PHE A 317 16.07 11.54 4.06
CA PHE A 317 16.57 10.31 4.67
C PHE A 317 18.07 10.39 5.04
N GLU A 318 18.90 11.04 4.23
CA GLU A 318 20.31 11.30 4.58
C GLU A 318 20.42 12.14 5.85
N LYS A 319 19.60 13.19 5.98
CA LYS A 319 19.52 14.00 7.20
C LYS A 319 19.01 13.18 8.40
N ALA A 320 18.00 12.34 8.20
CA ALA A 320 17.51 11.45 9.25
C ALA A 320 18.63 10.55 9.78
N ALA A 321 19.40 9.93 8.86
CA ALA A 321 20.54 9.09 9.22
C ALA A 321 21.63 9.86 9.98
N ALA A 322 21.95 11.09 9.55
CA ALA A 322 22.91 11.96 10.20
C ALA A 322 22.49 12.39 11.61
N GLN A 323 21.19 12.42 11.89
CA GLN A 323 20.61 12.77 13.19
C GLN A 323 20.26 11.52 14.05
N GLY A 324 20.94 10.40 13.80
CA GLY A 324 20.85 9.19 14.64
C GLY A 324 19.77 8.19 14.25
N GLN A 325 18.94 8.48 13.26
CA GLN A 325 18.01 7.53 12.67
C GLN A 325 18.74 6.68 11.61
N SER A 326 19.72 5.89 12.06
CA SER A 326 20.62 5.13 11.16
C SER A 326 20.24 3.64 11.02
N GLY A 327 19.04 3.27 11.44
CA GLY A 327 18.54 1.91 11.35
C GLY A 327 18.41 1.39 9.91
N PRO A 328 18.28 0.06 9.72
CA PRO A 328 18.16 -0.55 8.40
C PRO A 328 16.94 -0.03 7.63
N GLU A 329 15.88 0.38 8.30
CA GLU A 329 14.68 0.94 7.69
C GLU A 329 14.98 2.23 6.92
N VAL A 330 15.76 3.13 7.51
CA VAL A 330 16.15 4.40 6.87
C VAL A 330 17.02 4.13 5.64
N GLN A 331 17.94 3.17 5.73
CA GLN A 331 18.80 2.79 4.62
C GLN A 331 18.01 2.12 3.48
N LEU A 332 16.97 1.34 3.81
CA LEU A 332 16.06 0.76 2.83
C LEU A 332 15.29 1.84 2.07
N GLU A 333 14.71 2.81 2.78
CA GLU A 333 13.96 3.91 2.17
C GLU A 333 14.88 4.82 1.35
N LEU A 334 16.10 5.08 1.84
CA LEU A 334 17.12 5.84 1.10
C LEU A 334 17.51 5.11 -0.20
N GLY A 335 17.72 3.80 -0.12
CA GLY A 335 17.97 2.96 -1.30
C GLY A 335 16.82 3.03 -2.29
N ALA A 336 15.57 2.95 -1.82
CA ALA A 336 14.39 3.06 -2.66
C ALA A 336 14.25 4.44 -3.32
N ALA A 337 14.62 5.50 -2.61
CA ALA A 337 14.61 6.85 -3.16
C ALA A 337 15.66 7.03 -4.27
N PHE A 338 16.86 6.46 -4.14
CA PHE A 338 17.88 6.46 -5.19
C PHE A 338 17.52 5.52 -6.35
N GLU A 339 16.94 4.35 -6.05
CA GLU A 339 16.44 3.40 -7.07
C GLU A 339 15.39 4.07 -7.98
N ALA A 340 14.45 4.81 -7.38
CA ALA A 340 13.43 5.56 -8.13
C ALA A 340 14.01 6.69 -9.00
N GLN A 341 15.19 7.20 -8.66
CA GLN A 341 15.97 8.14 -9.45
C GLN A 341 16.88 7.45 -10.49
N GLN A 342 16.92 6.11 -10.50
CA GLN A 342 17.86 5.29 -11.28
C GLN A 342 19.34 5.55 -10.93
N ASP A 343 19.61 6.10 -9.75
CA ASP A 343 20.98 6.20 -9.20
C ASP A 343 21.35 4.87 -8.56
N TRP A 344 21.59 3.88 -9.43
CA TRP A 344 21.83 2.49 -9.02
C TRP A 344 23.03 2.34 -8.08
N ALA A 345 24.05 3.19 -8.23
CA ALA A 345 25.25 3.12 -7.40
C ALA A 345 24.96 3.54 -5.95
N LYS A 346 24.25 4.66 -5.75
CA LYS A 346 23.87 5.11 -4.41
C LYS A 346 22.80 4.18 -3.81
N ALA A 347 21.87 3.70 -4.62
CA ALA A 347 20.89 2.72 -4.18
C ALA A 347 21.56 1.44 -3.66
N ALA A 348 22.50 0.88 -4.41
CA ALA A 348 23.28 -0.30 -4.00
C ALA A 348 24.02 -0.07 -2.68
N ALA A 349 24.70 1.06 -2.53
CA ALA A 349 25.41 1.40 -1.29
C ALA A 349 24.48 1.54 -0.07
N ALA A 350 23.28 2.07 -0.27
CA ALA A 350 22.28 2.17 0.79
C ALA A 350 21.70 0.78 1.17
N TYR A 351 21.36 -0.03 0.18
CA TYR A 351 20.87 -1.40 0.42
C TYR A 351 21.92 -2.31 1.05
N GLU A 352 23.19 -2.13 0.73
CA GLU A 352 24.29 -2.85 1.37
C GLU A 352 24.39 -2.53 2.86
N ARG A 353 24.31 -1.24 3.22
CA ARG A 353 24.25 -0.81 4.63
C ARG A 353 23.00 -1.34 5.34
N ALA A 354 21.85 -1.33 4.66
CA ALA A 354 20.61 -1.91 5.20
C ALA A 354 20.78 -3.41 5.48
N ALA A 355 21.33 -4.17 4.53
CA ALA A 355 21.55 -5.61 4.67
C ALA A 355 22.52 -5.98 5.80
N ALA A 356 23.54 -5.14 6.04
CA ALA A 356 24.51 -5.37 7.10
C ALA A 356 23.95 -5.15 8.51
N ALA A 357 22.94 -4.27 8.66
CA ALA A 357 22.37 -3.89 9.94
C ALA A 357 21.02 -4.58 10.27
N ALA A 358 20.38 -5.19 9.28
CA ALA A 358 19.03 -5.73 9.40
C ALA A 358 19.00 -7.16 10.00
N PRO A 359 17.88 -7.56 10.65
CA PRO A 359 17.60 -8.97 10.95
C PRO A 359 17.56 -9.83 9.67
N PRO A 360 17.75 -11.17 9.77
CA PRO A 360 17.97 -12.03 8.59
C PRO A 360 16.93 -11.90 7.47
N GLU A 361 15.65 -11.80 7.78
CA GLU A 361 14.59 -11.68 6.77
C GLU A 361 14.61 -10.32 6.08
N ALA A 362 14.76 -9.24 6.83
CA ALA A 362 14.88 -7.88 6.29
C ALA A 362 16.22 -7.71 5.52
N ALA A 363 17.29 -8.34 5.98
CA ALA A 363 18.57 -8.40 5.27
C ALA A 363 18.42 -9.10 3.90
N ALA A 364 17.65 -10.18 3.82
CA ALA A 364 17.37 -10.85 2.56
C ALA A 364 16.59 -9.97 1.57
N ALA A 365 15.62 -9.19 2.04
CA ALA A 365 14.91 -8.22 1.22
C ALA A 365 15.84 -7.09 0.72
N ALA A 366 16.73 -6.59 1.57
CA ALA A 366 17.74 -5.60 1.17
C ALA A 366 18.72 -6.17 0.13
N LYS A 367 19.18 -7.41 0.31
CA LYS A 367 20.06 -8.11 -0.64
C LYS A 367 19.39 -8.35 -1.99
N HIS A 368 18.10 -8.63 -2.00
CA HIS A 368 17.34 -8.68 -3.25
C HIS A 368 17.42 -7.35 -4.02
N ARG A 369 17.13 -6.24 -3.37
CA ARG A 369 17.23 -4.91 -3.99
C ARG A 369 18.66 -4.56 -4.41
N LEU A 370 19.64 -4.88 -3.57
CA LEU A 370 21.05 -4.74 -3.88
C LEU A 370 21.43 -5.50 -5.16
N GLY A 371 20.98 -6.74 -5.29
CA GLY A 371 21.22 -7.55 -6.48
C GLY A 371 20.60 -6.95 -7.74
N VAL A 372 19.37 -6.43 -7.65
CA VAL A 372 18.72 -5.71 -8.76
C VAL A 372 19.53 -4.47 -9.16
N CYS A 373 19.99 -3.67 -8.20
CA CYS A 373 20.82 -2.49 -8.48
C CYS A 373 22.13 -2.87 -9.16
N ARG A 374 22.84 -3.90 -8.67
CA ARG A 374 24.09 -4.37 -9.25
C ARG A 374 23.90 -4.95 -10.65
N THR A 375 22.77 -5.60 -10.92
CA THR A 375 22.40 -6.05 -12.26
C THR A 375 22.28 -4.86 -13.24
N ASN A 376 21.67 -3.76 -12.79
CA ASN A 376 21.55 -2.54 -13.61
C ASN A 376 22.89 -1.79 -13.80
N LEU A 377 23.84 -1.96 -12.87
CA LEU A 377 25.21 -1.44 -13.00
C LEU A 377 26.10 -2.30 -13.90
N GLY A 378 25.65 -3.49 -14.29
CA GLY A 378 26.47 -4.45 -15.04
C GLY A 378 27.42 -5.26 -14.15
N GLU A 379 27.30 -5.20 -12.85
CA GLU A 379 28.11 -5.92 -11.85
C GLU A 379 27.54 -7.32 -11.58
N TYR A 380 27.44 -8.13 -12.64
CA TYR A 380 26.63 -9.35 -12.63
C TYR A 380 27.05 -10.39 -11.60
N ASP A 381 28.35 -10.62 -11.39
CA ASP A 381 28.84 -11.60 -10.41
C ASP A 381 28.43 -11.21 -8.98
N GLN A 382 28.54 -9.92 -8.67
CA GLN A 382 28.13 -9.39 -7.36
C GLN A 382 26.59 -9.40 -7.22
N ALA A 383 25.87 -9.15 -8.31
CA ALA A 383 24.41 -9.24 -8.35
C ALA A 383 23.94 -10.66 -8.04
N VAL A 384 24.52 -11.65 -8.71
CA VAL A 384 24.22 -13.07 -8.48
C VAL A 384 24.52 -13.48 -7.04
N ALA A 385 25.68 -13.07 -6.49
CA ALA A 385 26.03 -13.37 -5.11
C ALA A 385 24.97 -12.81 -4.12
N ALA A 386 24.60 -11.54 -4.26
CA ALA A 386 23.60 -10.91 -3.41
C ALA A 386 22.21 -11.57 -3.54
N LEU A 387 21.82 -11.97 -4.77
CA LEU A 387 20.52 -12.62 -5.02
C LEU A 387 20.47 -14.06 -4.52
N LEU A 388 21.58 -14.79 -4.55
CA LEU A 388 21.68 -16.13 -3.93
C LEU A 388 21.51 -16.04 -2.40
N GLU A 389 22.14 -15.06 -1.77
CA GLU A 389 21.95 -14.83 -0.34
C GLU A 389 20.50 -14.38 -0.02
N ALA A 390 19.91 -13.55 -0.86
CA ALA A 390 18.49 -13.19 -0.74
C ALA A 390 17.59 -14.41 -0.86
N GLN A 391 17.88 -15.32 -1.80
CA GLN A 391 17.12 -16.56 -2.00
C GLN A 391 17.21 -17.51 -0.80
N GLN A 392 18.36 -17.56 -0.11
CA GLN A 392 18.49 -18.35 1.12
C GLN A 392 17.56 -17.85 2.22
N GLY A 393 17.44 -16.53 2.40
CA GLY A 393 16.54 -15.92 3.37
C GLY A 393 15.06 -15.91 2.95
N LEU A 394 14.79 -15.89 1.64
CA LEU A 394 13.46 -15.83 1.04
C LEU A 394 13.27 -16.97 0.01
N PRO A 395 13.28 -18.25 0.42
CA PRO A 395 13.39 -19.38 -0.50
C PRO A 395 12.18 -19.59 -1.42
N LYS A 396 11.03 -19.03 -1.09
CA LYS A 396 9.79 -19.13 -1.88
C LYS A 396 9.44 -17.82 -2.63
N ASP A 397 10.23 -16.78 -2.47
CA ASP A 397 9.97 -15.51 -3.14
C ASP A 397 10.31 -15.59 -4.63
N LEU A 398 9.29 -15.53 -5.46
CA LEU A 398 9.43 -15.59 -6.92
C LEU A 398 10.12 -14.36 -7.50
N LYS A 399 9.99 -13.19 -6.87
CA LYS A 399 10.66 -11.96 -7.33
C LYS A 399 12.18 -12.05 -7.18
N VAL A 400 12.65 -12.65 -6.09
CA VAL A 400 14.08 -12.92 -5.89
C VAL A 400 14.60 -13.85 -6.97
N ARG A 401 13.86 -14.91 -7.30
CA ARG A 401 14.23 -15.86 -8.35
C ARG A 401 14.22 -15.21 -9.74
N GLU A 402 13.21 -14.39 -10.01
CA GLU A 402 13.11 -13.65 -11.27
C GLU A 402 14.32 -12.72 -11.46
N ALA A 403 14.68 -11.95 -10.42
CA ALA A 403 15.86 -11.11 -10.44
C ALA A 403 17.15 -11.93 -10.62
N LEU A 404 17.24 -13.12 -10.00
CA LEU A 404 18.38 -14.03 -10.13
C LEU A 404 18.48 -14.59 -11.55
N ALA A 405 17.35 -14.97 -12.15
CA ALA A 405 17.34 -15.44 -13.55
C ALA A 405 17.77 -14.33 -14.52
N ASP A 406 17.31 -13.08 -14.30
CA ASP A 406 17.74 -11.93 -15.11
C ASP A 406 19.24 -11.65 -14.95
N ALA A 407 19.75 -11.66 -13.72
CA ALA A 407 21.19 -11.47 -13.46
C ALA A 407 22.04 -12.55 -14.15
N TYR A 408 21.65 -13.83 -14.05
CA TYR A 408 22.31 -14.92 -14.74
C TYR A 408 22.27 -14.76 -16.28
N ALA A 409 21.09 -14.36 -16.81
CA ALA A 409 20.93 -14.15 -18.25
C ALA A 409 21.85 -13.05 -18.77
N LYS A 410 21.90 -11.91 -18.07
CA LYS A 410 22.77 -10.77 -18.42
C LYS A 410 24.26 -11.08 -18.21
N ALA A 411 24.59 -11.96 -17.25
CA ALA A 411 25.93 -12.48 -17.07
C ALA A 411 26.36 -13.50 -18.15
N GLY A 412 25.45 -13.88 -19.06
CA GLY A 412 25.69 -14.94 -20.06
C GLY A 412 25.63 -16.36 -19.49
N GLN A 413 25.22 -16.53 -18.25
CA GLN A 413 25.14 -17.84 -17.55
C GLN A 413 23.75 -18.47 -17.77
N LEU A 414 23.44 -18.79 -19.02
CA LEU A 414 22.10 -19.23 -19.42
C LEU A 414 21.67 -20.55 -18.79
N GLU A 415 22.60 -21.46 -18.52
CA GLU A 415 22.33 -22.74 -17.85
C GLU A 415 21.79 -22.51 -16.42
N ASN A 416 22.35 -21.53 -15.71
CA ASN A 416 21.90 -21.16 -14.39
C ASN A 416 20.54 -20.46 -14.43
N ALA A 417 20.33 -19.56 -15.41
CA ALA A 417 19.03 -18.93 -15.64
C ALA A 417 17.94 -19.98 -15.94
N GLU A 418 18.24 -20.95 -16.79
CA GLU A 418 17.35 -22.07 -17.12
C GLU A 418 16.92 -22.83 -15.87
N ALA A 419 17.87 -23.22 -15.01
CA ALA A 419 17.58 -23.94 -13.77
C ALA A 419 16.63 -23.12 -12.85
N VAL A 420 16.82 -21.81 -12.77
CA VAL A 420 15.96 -20.92 -11.97
C VAL A 420 14.54 -20.86 -12.55
N TYR A 421 14.38 -20.70 -13.87
CA TYR A 421 13.06 -20.66 -14.50
C TYR A 421 12.28 -21.97 -14.35
N PHE A 422 12.97 -23.14 -14.48
CA PHE A 422 12.34 -24.43 -14.24
C PHE A 422 11.89 -24.56 -12.77
N ALA A 423 12.73 -24.16 -11.82
CA ALA A 423 12.35 -24.17 -10.40
C ALA A 423 11.18 -23.20 -10.09
N MET A 424 11.09 -22.08 -10.79
CA MET A 424 9.93 -21.16 -10.67
C MET A 424 8.66 -21.82 -11.21
N ALA A 425 8.75 -22.55 -12.32
CA ALA A 425 7.61 -23.26 -12.90
C ALA A 425 7.10 -24.39 -11.99
N GLU A 426 7.98 -25.06 -11.25
CA GLU A 426 7.61 -26.07 -10.24
C GLU A 426 6.93 -25.42 -9.02
N LEU A 427 7.42 -24.26 -8.57
CA LEU A 427 6.85 -23.54 -7.43
C LEU A 427 5.48 -22.92 -7.73
N ASN A 428 5.26 -22.49 -8.96
CA ASN A 428 4.00 -21.89 -9.41
C ASN A 428 3.56 -22.48 -10.75
N PRO A 429 2.95 -23.66 -10.77
CA PRO A 429 2.53 -24.34 -12.00
C PRO A 429 1.53 -23.55 -12.84
N ASN A 430 0.73 -22.69 -12.25
CA ASN A 430 -0.22 -21.84 -12.97
C ASN A 430 0.46 -20.83 -13.90
N GLU A 431 1.66 -20.37 -13.54
CA GLU A 431 2.46 -19.44 -14.32
C GLU A 431 3.60 -20.14 -15.11
N ALA A 432 3.72 -21.44 -15.04
CA ALA A 432 4.82 -22.20 -15.65
C ALA A 432 5.00 -21.87 -17.14
N LYS A 433 3.90 -21.72 -17.89
CA LYS A 433 3.94 -21.36 -19.31
C LYS A 433 4.61 -20.00 -19.54
N ASN A 434 4.40 -19.04 -18.65
CA ASN A 434 5.01 -17.71 -18.73
C ASN A 434 6.51 -17.78 -18.43
N TYR A 435 6.94 -18.55 -17.43
CA TYR A 435 8.36 -18.74 -17.11
C TYR A 435 9.11 -19.42 -18.25
N TYR A 436 8.54 -20.47 -18.86
CA TYR A 436 9.14 -21.11 -20.03
C TYR A 436 9.19 -20.18 -21.25
N ARG A 437 8.21 -19.27 -21.41
CA ARG A 437 8.25 -18.27 -22.47
C ARG A 437 9.37 -17.25 -22.23
N GLN A 438 9.57 -16.79 -21.02
CA GLN A 438 10.67 -15.89 -20.66
C GLN A 438 12.03 -16.56 -20.94
N LEU A 439 12.19 -17.80 -20.51
CA LEU A 439 13.41 -18.58 -20.79
C LEU A 439 13.67 -18.73 -22.29
N TYR A 440 12.65 -19.09 -23.05
CA TYR A 440 12.75 -19.18 -24.52
C TYR A 440 13.19 -17.83 -25.13
N GLN A 441 12.59 -16.74 -24.72
CA GLN A 441 12.95 -15.40 -25.21
C GLN A 441 14.39 -15.03 -24.84
N THR A 442 14.80 -15.29 -23.61
CA THR A 442 16.16 -15.06 -23.11
C THR A 442 17.18 -15.87 -23.91
N ALA A 443 16.94 -17.16 -24.11
CA ALA A 443 17.81 -18.02 -24.89
C ALA A 443 17.92 -17.57 -26.37
N THR A 444 16.81 -17.17 -26.96
CA THR A 444 16.75 -16.68 -28.34
C THR A 444 17.51 -15.36 -28.50
N ALA A 445 17.31 -14.40 -27.57
CA ALA A 445 18.00 -13.11 -27.57
C ALA A 445 19.53 -13.27 -27.45
N ALA A 446 19.96 -14.28 -26.68
CA ALA A 446 21.38 -14.64 -26.54
C ALA A 446 21.94 -15.46 -27.74
N GLY A 447 21.13 -15.75 -28.76
CA GLY A 447 21.54 -16.61 -29.89
C GLY A 447 21.71 -18.10 -29.52
N ARG A 448 21.33 -18.50 -28.31
CA ARG A 448 21.46 -19.88 -27.84
C ARG A 448 20.19 -20.67 -28.18
N HIS A 449 20.03 -20.93 -29.47
CA HIS A 449 18.84 -21.62 -29.99
C HIS A 449 18.73 -23.09 -29.53
N ASP A 450 19.83 -23.71 -29.14
CA ASP A 450 19.88 -25.01 -28.47
C ASP A 450 19.11 -24.99 -27.15
N ARG A 451 19.24 -23.89 -26.38
CA ARG A 451 18.57 -23.68 -25.08
C ARG A 451 17.12 -23.19 -25.20
N ALA A 452 16.71 -22.75 -26.41
CA ALA A 452 15.31 -22.39 -26.68
C ALA A 452 14.39 -23.62 -26.85
N VAL A 453 14.94 -24.79 -27.16
CA VAL A 453 14.16 -26.01 -27.45
C VAL A 453 13.50 -26.60 -26.19
N PRO A 454 14.18 -26.81 -25.04
CA PRO A 454 13.55 -27.39 -23.85
C PRO A 454 12.33 -26.64 -23.35
N PRO A 455 12.36 -25.31 -23.14
CA PRO A 455 11.20 -24.58 -22.68
C PRO A 455 10.03 -24.61 -23.67
N LEU A 456 10.30 -24.59 -24.98
CA LEU A 456 9.25 -24.70 -25.99
C LEU A 456 8.53 -26.05 -25.95
N LYS A 457 9.27 -27.15 -25.70
CA LYS A 457 8.65 -28.46 -25.47
C LYS A 457 7.74 -28.44 -24.25
N ARG A 458 8.15 -27.82 -23.15
CA ARG A 458 7.31 -27.68 -21.96
C ARG A 458 6.06 -26.81 -22.23
N ILE A 459 6.19 -25.75 -23.03
CA ILE A 459 5.05 -24.95 -23.46
C ILE A 459 4.05 -25.79 -24.27
N ILE A 460 4.55 -26.65 -25.16
CA ILE A 460 3.70 -27.57 -25.97
C ILE A 460 3.00 -28.61 -25.07
N GLU A 461 3.69 -29.18 -24.09
CA GLU A 461 3.07 -30.10 -23.12
C GLU A 461 1.89 -29.42 -22.37
N LEU A 462 2.03 -28.13 -22.03
CA LEU A 462 1.00 -27.37 -21.34
C LEU A 462 -0.12 -26.86 -22.27
N ASP A 463 0.19 -26.67 -23.56
CA ASP A 463 -0.76 -26.12 -24.55
C ASP A 463 -0.56 -26.81 -25.91
N PRO A 464 -0.98 -28.09 -26.04
CA PRO A 464 -0.69 -28.91 -27.22
C PRO A 464 -1.55 -28.58 -28.44
N LYS A 465 -2.56 -27.71 -28.32
CA LYS A 465 -3.47 -27.34 -29.41
C LYS A 465 -3.14 -26.01 -30.07
N ASN A 466 -2.05 -25.39 -29.69
CA ASN A 466 -1.62 -24.11 -30.26
C ASN A 466 -0.54 -24.32 -31.31
N GLU A 467 -0.90 -24.14 -32.57
CA GLU A 467 0.00 -24.31 -33.74
C GLU A 467 1.25 -23.43 -33.66
N THR A 468 1.12 -22.25 -33.03
CA THR A 468 2.22 -21.28 -32.92
C THR A 468 3.35 -21.81 -32.04
N ASN A 469 3.05 -22.64 -31.02
CA ASN A 469 4.06 -23.23 -30.15
C ASN A 469 4.98 -24.18 -30.94
N PHE A 470 4.40 -25.00 -31.81
CA PHE A 470 5.14 -25.89 -32.71
C PHE A 470 5.94 -25.11 -33.76
N TYR A 471 5.36 -24.02 -34.27
CA TYR A 471 6.08 -23.13 -35.18
C TYR A 471 7.34 -22.53 -34.53
N TYR A 472 7.25 -22.02 -33.30
CA TYR A 472 8.42 -21.51 -32.58
C TYR A 472 9.46 -22.62 -32.27
N LEU A 473 9.01 -23.83 -31.97
CA LEU A 473 9.91 -25.00 -31.82
C LEU A 473 10.64 -25.29 -33.13
N GLY A 474 9.95 -25.25 -34.26
CA GLY A 474 10.55 -25.40 -35.59
C GLY A 474 11.56 -24.27 -35.86
N MET A 475 11.26 -23.02 -35.50
CA MET A 475 12.20 -21.90 -35.63
C MET A 475 13.43 -22.05 -34.76
N ALA A 476 13.29 -22.56 -33.53
CA ALA A 476 14.43 -22.84 -32.65
C ALA A 476 15.33 -23.91 -33.24
N TYR A 477 14.76 -25.00 -33.77
CA TYR A 477 15.53 -26.03 -34.47
C TYR A 477 16.18 -25.52 -35.77
N PHE A 478 15.47 -24.71 -36.57
CA PHE A 478 16.00 -24.10 -37.77
C PHE A 478 17.23 -23.23 -37.49
N ASN A 479 17.12 -22.33 -36.52
CA ASN A 479 18.21 -21.46 -36.13
C ASN A 479 19.39 -22.24 -35.49
N HIS A 480 19.12 -23.41 -34.89
CA HIS A 480 20.12 -24.33 -34.40
C HIS A 480 20.68 -25.26 -35.51
N GLN A 481 20.32 -25.02 -36.79
CA GLN A 481 20.70 -25.78 -37.97
C GLN A 481 20.25 -27.25 -37.98
N LYS A 482 19.29 -27.61 -37.12
CA LYS A 482 18.64 -28.92 -37.09
C LYS A 482 17.44 -28.94 -38.01
N TYR A 483 17.72 -28.97 -39.32
CA TYR A 483 16.69 -28.72 -40.34
C TYR A 483 15.63 -29.83 -40.42
N ASP A 484 15.98 -31.07 -40.18
CA ASP A 484 15.02 -32.19 -40.23
C ASP A 484 14.08 -32.15 -39.03
N GLU A 485 14.58 -31.82 -37.84
CA GLU A 485 13.76 -31.58 -36.65
C GLU A 485 12.88 -30.32 -36.81
N ALA A 486 13.40 -29.28 -37.47
CA ALA A 486 12.62 -28.10 -37.78
C ALA A 486 11.42 -28.43 -38.68
N VAL A 487 11.65 -29.23 -39.75
CA VAL A 487 10.55 -29.68 -40.64
C VAL A 487 9.53 -30.50 -39.88
N ALA A 488 9.94 -31.39 -38.96
CA ALA A 488 9.01 -32.15 -38.15
C ALA A 488 8.12 -31.25 -37.29
N ALA A 489 8.72 -30.28 -36.57
CA ALA A 489 7.98 -29.37 -35.74
C ALA A 489 7.02 -28.46 -36.56
N PHE A 490 7.44 -27.95 -37.73
CA PHE A 490 6.54 -27.21 -38.59
C PHE A 490 5.39 -28.04 -39.15
N ARG A 491 5.60 -29.34 -39.42
CA ARG A 491 4.52 -30.25 -39.78
C ARG A 491 3.53 -30.47 -38.66
N ASP A 492 4.01 -30.58 -37.42
CA ASP A 492 3.11 -30.63 -36.26
C ASP A 492 2.25 -29.37 -36.14
N SER A 493 2.83 -28.21 -36.43
CA SER A 493 2.09 -26.94 -36.52
C SER A 493 1.01 -27.00 -37.61
N LEU A 494 1.33 -27.53 -38.80
CA LEU A 494 0.39 -27.69 -39.93
C LEU A 494 -0.68 -28.78 -39.68
N ALA A 495 -0.42 -29.77 -38.84
CA ALA A 495 -1.42 -30.74 -38.43
C ALA A 495 -2.57 -30.08 -37.63
N LEU A 496 -2.28 -28.99 -36.92
CA LEU A 496 -3.26 -28.17 -36.20
C LEU A 496 -3.87 -27.09 -37.10
N LYS A 497 -3.08 -26.50 -37.99
CA LYS A 497 -3.51 -25.43 -38.92
C LYS A 497 -2.92 -25.65 -40.30
N PRO A 498 -3.62 -26.41 -41.20
CA PRO A 498 -3.11 -26.78 -42.52
C PRO A 498 -2.80 -25.60 -43.48
N ASP A 499 -3.45 -24.48 -43.27
CA ASP A 499 -3.31 -23.25 -44.05
C ASP A 499 -2.34 -22.23 -43.42
N TYR A 500 -1.49 -22.69 -42.47
CA TYR A 500 -0.52 -21.79 -41.82
C TYR A 500 0.66 -21.51 -42.77
N GLU A 501 0.54 -20.46 -43.56
CA GLU A 501 1.48 -20.09 -44.59
C GLU A 501 2.93 -19.98 -44.14
N TYR A 502 3.16 -19.44 -42.92
CA TYR A 502 4.52 -19.30 -42.35
C TYR A 502 5.20 -20.65 -42.16
N ALA A 503 4.46 -21.67 -41.73
CA ALA A 503 5.03 -23.01 -41.52
C ALA A 503 5.43 -23.65 -42.87
N TRP A 504 4.61 -23.54 -43.93
CA TRP A 504 4.98 -24.04 -45.23
C TRP A 504 6.23 -23.34 -45.80
N TYR A 505 6.34 -22.01 -45.65
CA TYR A 505 7.53 -21.27 -46.07
C TYR A 505 8.78 -21.74 -45.31
N GLN A 506 8.68 -21.93 -43.99
CA GLN A 506 9.82 -22.36 -43.18
C GLN A 506 10.21 -23.83 -43.42
N ILE A 507 9.26 -24.71 -43.78
CA ILE A 507 9.59 -26.07 -44.25
C ILE A 507 10.41 -25.99 -45.52
N GLY A 508 9.99 -25.13 -46.49
CA GLY A 508 10.76 -24.90 -47.70
C GLY A 508 12.16 -24.39 -47.42
N SER A 509 12.28 -23.40 -46.53
CA SER A 509 13.56 -22.84 -46.10
C SER A 509 14.44 -23.89 -45.41
N SER A 510 13.86 -24.73 -44.57
CA SER A 510 14.57 -25.80 -43.88
C SER A 510 15.14 -26.86 -44.87
N TYR A 511 14.33 -27.31 -45.78
CA TYR A 511 14.79 -28.21 -46.86
C TYR A 511 15.82 -27.55 -47.74
N PHE A 512 15.68 -26.29 -48.06
CA PHE A 512 16.67 -25.57 -48.87
C PHE A 512 18.03 -25.50 -48.19
N GLN A 513 18.06 -25.18 -46.89
CA GLN A 513 19.31 -25.17 -46.13
C GLN A 513 19.89 -26.56 -45.94
N ALA A 514 19.05 -27.59 -45.85
CA ALA A 514 19.46 -28.99 -45.86
C ALA A 514 19.90 -29.51 -47.23
N LYS A 515 19.92 -28.64 -48.26
CA LYS A 515 20.22 -28.96 -49.67
C LYS A 515 19.25 -29.99 -50.29
N LYS A 516 18.07 -30.19 -49.72
CA LYS A 516 16.96 -30.99 -50.23
C LYS A 516 16.10 -30.14 -51.17
N PHE A 517 16.66 -29.69 -52.28
CA PHE A 517 16.10 -28.61 -53.11
C PHE A 517 14.79 -28.98 -53.78
N LYS A 518 14.54 -30.24 -54.12
CA LYS A 518 13.28 -30.68 -54.72
C LYS A 518 12.15 -30.58 -53.68
N GLU A 519 12.44 -31.08 -52.46
CA GLU A 519 11.49 -31.00 -51.34
C GLU A 519 11.21 -29.53 -50.94
N ALA A 520 12.23 -28.66 -51.02
CA ALA A 520 12.08 -27.25 -50.77
C ALA A 520 11.07 -26.62 -51.76
N ALA A 521 11.23 -26.90 -53.06
CA ALA A 521 10.31 -26.41 -54.09
C ALA A 521 8.87 -26.86 -53.87
N GLU A 522 8.66 -28.12 -53.46
CA GLU A 522 7.31 -28.64 -53.19
C GLU A 522 6.69 -27.97 -51.95
N ALA A 523 7.46 -27.70 -50.93
CA ALA A 523 6.96 -26.97 -49.77
C ALA A 523 6.62 -25.49 -50.08
N TYR A 524 7.47 -24.82 -50.85
CA TYR A 524 7.17 -23.46 -51.33
C TYR A 524 5.99 -23.41 -52.28
N LYS A 525 5.70 -24.46 -53.08
CA LYS A 525 4.47 -24.56 -53.84
C LYS A 525 3.22 -24.50 -52.93
N LYS A 526 3.25 -25.23 -51.84
CA LYS A 526 2.17 -25.20 -50.84
C LYS A 526 2.01 -23.80 -50.24
N TYR A 527 3.10 -23.08 -50.04
CA TYR A 527 3.05 -21.70 -49.58
C TYR A 527 2.37 -20.79 -50.61
N VAL A 528 2.74 -20.85 -51.89
CA VAL A 528 2.13 -19.98 -52.94
C VAL A 528 0.70 -20.40 -53.32
N GLU A 529 0.27 -21.65 -53.03
CA GLU A 529 -1.14 -22.01 -53.10
C GLU A 529 -1.99 -21.15 -52.16
N ILE A 530 -1.43 -20.77 -50.98
CA ILE A 530 -2.07 -19.95 -49.96
C ILE A 530 -1.84 -18.44 -50.22
N LYS A 531 -0.63 -18.09 -50.69
CA LYS A 531 -0.19 -16.72 -50.99
C LYS A 531 0.26 -16.54 -52.42
N PRO A 532 -0.67 -16.60 -53.42
CA PRO A 532 -0.33 -16.60 -54.85
C PRO A 532 0.31 -15.29 -55.33
N ASP A 533 0.08 -14.19 -54.61
CA ASP A 533 0.59 -12.86 -54.98
C ASP A 533 1.95 -12.54 -54.29
N ASP A 534 2.52 -13.45 -53.55
CA ASP A 534 3.85 -13.25 -52.96
C ASP A 534 4.96 -13.68 -53.94
N ALA A 535 5.59 -12.70 -54.57
CA ALA A 535 6.71 -12.91 -55.46
C ALA A 535 7.90 -13.65 -54.81
N SER A 536 8.07 -13.51 -53.48
CA SER A 536 9.17 -14.16 -52.75
C SER A 536 8.99 -15.68 -52.68
N GLY A 537 7.75 -16.15 -52.57
CA GLY A 537 7.42 -17.57 -52.63
C GLY A 537 7.76 -18.17 -54.00
N TRP A 538 7.32 -17.49 -55.08
CA TRP A 538 7.61 -17.90 -56.44
C TRP A 538 9.11 -17.88 -56.76
N MET A 539 9.83 -16.85 -56.26
CA MET A 539 11.29 -16.79 -56.34
C MET A 539 11.93 -18.01 -55.65
N SER A 540 11.47 -18.35 -54.45
CA SER A 540 12.02 -19.46 -53.67
C SER A 540 11.82 -20.82 -54.36
N ILE A 541 10.67 -21.04 -55.03
CA ILE A 541 10.43 -22.22 -55.88
C ILE A 541 11.45 -22.26 -57.03
N GLY A 542 11.59 -21.16 -57.76
CA GLY A 542 12.46 -21.07 -58.90
C GLY A 542 13.94 -21.31 -58.54
N VAL A 543 14.41 -20.65 -57.48
CA VAL A 543 15.77 -20.80 -56.96
C VAL A 543 16.01 -22.25 -56.48
N SER A 544 15.03 -22.87 -55.84
CA SER A 544 15.13 -24.27 -55.39
C SER A 544 15.31 -25.20 -56.58
N TYR A 545 14.57 -25.01 -57.69
CA TYR A 545 14.72 -25.78 -58.89
C TYR A 545 16.08 -25.52 -59.59
N LEU A 546 16.55 -24.28 -59.62
CA LEU A 546 17.88 -23.96 -60.11
C LEU A 546 18.98 -24.72 -59.35
N GLN A 547 18.90 -24.72 -58.01
CA GLN A 547 19.85 -25.43 -57.17
C GLN A 547 19.75 -26.96 -57.34
N ALA A 548 18.56 -27.48 -57.64
CA ALA A 548 18.32 -28.87 -57.99
C ALA A 548 18.78 -29.21 -59.42
N LYS A 549 19.30 -28.24 -60.19
CA LYS A 549 19.63 -28.33 -61.60
C LYS A 549 18.45 -28.76 -62.49
N ASN A 550 17.22 -28.50 -62.04
CA ASN A 550 16.00 -28.70 -62.80
C ASN A 550 15.59 -27.38 -63.44
N PHE A 551 16.34 -26.98 -64.48
CA PHE A 551 16.20 -25.64 -65.07
C PHE A 551 14.86 -25.43 -65.76
N GLU A 552 14.27 -26.49 -66.32
CA GLU A 552 12.94 -26.41 -66.96
C GLU A 552 11.84 -26.09 -65.95
N ALA A 553 11.84 -26.78 -64.82
CA ALA A 553 10.87 -26.53 -63.77
C ALA A 553 11.04 -25.14 -63.09
N ALA A 554 12.22 -24.51 -63.19
CA ALA A 554 12.49 -23.21 -62.64
C ALA A 554 11.82 -22.07 -63.44
N ILE A 555 11.53 -22.26 -64.75
CA ILE A 555 11.06 -21.17 -65.61
C ILE A 555 9.74 -20.57 -65.15
N GLU A 556 8.69 -21.40 -65.03
CA GLU A 556 7.36 -20.90 -64.74
C GLU A 556 7.28 -20.15 -63.39
N PRO A 557 7.86 -20.66 -62.27
CA PRO A 557 7.90 -19.89 -61.04
C PRO A 557 8.66 -18.58 -61.13
N LEU A 558 9.78 -18.55 -61.88
CA LEU A 558 10.56 -17.33 -62.05
C LEU A 558 9.84 -16.32 -62.95
N LYS A 559 9.13 -16.76 -64.00
CA LYS A 559 8.23 -15.91 -64.77
C LYS A 559 7.17 -15.30 -63.92
N LYS A 560 6.50 -16.13 -63.07
CA LYS A 560 5.46 -15.63 -62.17
C LYS A 560 6.01 -14.60 -61.17
N CYS A 561 7.21 -14.82 -60.66
CA CYS A 561 7.91 -13.84 -59.84
C CYS A 561 8.14 -12.52 -60.59
N THR A 562 8.63 -12.58 -61.87
CA THR A 562 8.86 -11.38 -62.68
C THR A 562 7.57 -10.70 -63.16
N GLU A 563 6.46 -11.42 -63.29
CA GLU A 563 5.14 -10.83 -63.52
C GLU A 563 4.67 -10.00 -62.31
N LEU A 564 4.83 -10.55 -61.11
CA LEU A 564 4.46 -9.88 -59.86
C LEU A 564 5.41 -8.73 -59.50
N LYS A 565 6.71 -8.86 -59.84
CA LYS A 565 7.74 -7.83 -59.61
C LYS A 565 8.57 -7.63 -60.88
N PRO A 566 8.08 -6.85 -61.86
CA PRO A 566 8.73 -6.69 -63.20
C PRO A 566 10.14 -6.09 -63.12
N ASN A 567 10.44 -5.33 -62.08
CA ASN A 567 11.73 -4.65 -61.90
C ASN A 567 12.67 -5.37 -60.90
N ASP A 568 12.41 -6.63 -60.59
CA ASP A 568 13.29 -7.41 -59.73
C ASP A 568 14.45 -7.98 -60.55
N GLY A 569 15.62 -7.32 -60.44
CA GLY A 569 16.83 -7.73 -61.15
C GLY A 569 17.34 -9.13 -60.77
N VAL A 570 17.10 -9.55 -59.51
CA VAL A 570 17.49 -10.89 -59.08
C VAL A 570 16.59 -11.96 -59.71
N ALA A 571 15.28 -11.71 -59.78
CA ALA A 571 14.34 -12.62 -60.43
C ALA A 571 14.66 -12.78 -61.93
N LEU A 572 14.88 -11.65 -62.63
CA LEU A 572 15.29 -11.67 -64.03
C LEU A 572 16.62 -12.40 -64.26
N ALA A 573 17.60 -12.17 -63.38
CA ALA A 573 18.88 -12.87 -63.47
C ALA A 573 18.72 -14.39 -63.31
N ASN A 574 17.92 -14.83 -62.34
CA ASN A 574 17.65 -16.27 -62.10
C ASN A 574 16.88 -16.88 -63.30
N LEU A 575 15.92 -16.14 -63.88
CA LEU A 575 15.23 -16.60 -65.10
C LEU A 575 16.19 -16.73 -66.27
N ALA A 576 17.07 -15.75 -66.48
CA ALA A 576 18.11 -15.82 -67.52
C ALA A 576 19.06 -17.03 -67.30
N ILE A 577 19.44 -17.30 -66.03
CA ILE A 577 20.26 -18.47 -65.67
C ILE A 577 19.54 -19.78 -66.06
N ALA A 578 18.23 -19.89 -65.85
CA ALA A 578 17.47 -21.07 -66.26
C ALA A 578 17.54 -21.25 -67.78
N TYR A 579 17.26 -20.20 -68.57
CA TYR A 579 17.34 -20.28 -70.02
C TYR A 579 18.76 -20.56 -70.56
N ILE A 580 19.78 -19.95 -70.00
CA ILE A 580 21.19 -20.22 -70.33
C ILE A 580 21.51 -21.71 -70.18
N ASN A 581 21.12 -22.31 -69.07
CA ASN A 581 21.42 -23.73 -68.80
C ASN A 581 20.62 -24.68 -69.71
N LEU A 582 19.45 -24.26 -70.16
CA LEU A 582 18.66 -25.00 -71.16
C LEU A 582 19.15 -24.77 -72.60
N LYS A 583 20.15 -23.91 -72.80
CA LYS A 583 20.64 -23.46 -74.11
C LYS A 583 19.58 -22.72 -74.97
N ASP A 584 18.55 -22.19 -74.29
CA ASP A 584 17.60 -21.30 -74.96
C ASP A 584 18.20 -19.87 -75.05
N THR A 585 19.05 -19.69 -76.03
CA THR A 585 19.77 -18.42 -76.24
C THR A 585 18.86 -17.27 -76.56
N TYR A 586 17.71 -17.53 -77.22
CA TYR A 586 16.76 -16.49 -77.58
C TYR A 586 16.10 -15.87 -76.31
N SER A 587 15.46 -16.70 -75.53
CA SER A 587 14.81 -16.25 -74.26
C SER A 587 15.84 -15.66 -73.30
N ALA A 588 17.01 -16.27 -73.17
CA ALA A 588 18.10 -15.77 -72.31
C ALA A 588 18.51 -14.34 -72.72
N LYS A 589 18.61 -14.04 -74.06
CA LYS A 589 18.98 -12.73 -74.57
C LYS A 589 17.86 -11.67 -74.38
N GLU A 590 16.60 -12.09 -74.49
CA GLU A 590 15.45 -11.22 -74.23
C GLU A 590 15.46 -10.77 -72.74
N ILE A 591 15.58 -11.68 -71.77
CA ILE A 591 15.63 -11.36 -70.35
C ILE A 591 16.90 -10.57 -70.01
N TYR A 592 18.03 -10.88 -70.60
CA TYR A 592 19.27 -10.14 -70.44
C TYR A 592 19.12 -8.67 -70.88
N ASN A 593 18.44 -8.40 -72.00
CA ASN A 593 18.21 -7.05 -72.51
C ASN A 593 17.32 -6.25 -71.51
N LYS A 594 16.31 -6.88 -70.91
CA LYS A 594 15.54 -6.26 -69.84
C LYS A 594 16.42 -5.98 -68.61
N LEU A 595 17.27 -6.94 -68.25
CA LEU A 595 18.17 -6.83 -67.11
C LEU A 595 19.20 -5.70 -67.27
N LEU A 596 19.69 -5.45 -68.51
CA LEU A 596 20.58 -4.31 -68.79
C LEU A 596 20.03 -2.96 -68.37
N THR A 597 18.70 -2.79 -68.46
CA THR A 597 18.03 -1.53 -68.06
C THR A 597 17.64 -1.49 -66.60
N ILE A 598 17.37 -2.63 -65.99
CA ILE A 598 16.84 -2.73 -64.62
C ILE A 598 17.97 -2.89 -63.60
N ASP A 599 18.91 -3.79 -63.88
CA ASP A 599 20.07 -4.09 -63.00
C ASP A 599 21.30 -4.40 -63.85
N PRO A 600 22.01 -3.35 -64.35
CA PRO A 600 23.22 -3.52 -65.17
C PRO A 600 24.32 -4.37 -64.47
N ALA A 601 24.38 -4.35 -63.13
CA ALA A 601 25.37 -5.10 -62.40
C ALA A 601 25.13 -6.63 -62.46
N GLN A 602 23.88 -7.06 -62.40
CA GLN A 602 23.49 -8.45 -62.60
C GLN A 602 23.64 -8.84 -64.10
N ALA A 603 23.32 -7.96 -65.03
CA ALA A 603 23.51 -8.20 -66.44
C ALA A 603 24.99 -8.46 -66.78
N GLU A 604 25.91 -7.65 -66.26
CA GLU A 604 27.37 -7.83 -66.49
C GLU A 604 27.87 -9.21 -66.08
N LYS A 605 27.33 -9.77 -64.96
CA LYS A 605 27.69 -11.16 -64.50
C LYS A 605 27.27 -12.21 -65.52
N LEU A 606 26.21 -11.99 -66.27
CA LEU A 606 25.66 -12.97 -67.23
C LEU A 606 26.22 -12.80 -68.64
N LYS A 607 26.81 -11.65 -68.94
CA LYS A 607 27.29 -11.26 -70.30
C LYS A 607 28.13 -12.34 -70.98
N LYS A 608 29.01 -13.02 -70.25
CA LYS A 608 29.88 -14.08 -70.81
C LYS A 608 29.14 -15.36 -71.23
N TYR A 609 27.90 -15.53 -70.77
CA TYR A 609 27.08 -16.71 -71.08
C TYR A 609 26.01 -16.42 -72.17
N ILE A 610 25.85 -15.14 -72.58
CA ILE A 610 24.87 -14.68 -73.55
C ILE A 610 25.63 -14.30 -74.86
N ARG A 611 26.18 -15.29 -75.57
CA ARG A 611 26.84 -15.08 -76.85
C ARG A 611 26.00 -15.61 -77.99
#